data_236ee0c2756014203db1c699725140d4
#
_entry.id   236ee0c2756014203db1c699725140d4
#
_cell.length_a   1.000
_cell.length_b   1.000
_cell.length_c   1.000
_cell.angle_alpha   90.00
_cell.angle_beta   90.00
_cell.angle_gamma   90.00
#
_symmetry.space_group_name_H-M   'P 1'
#
loop_
_entity.id
_entity.type
_entity.pdbx_description
1 polymer ?
#
loop_
_entity_poly.entity_id
_entity_poly.type
_entity_poly.pdbx_seq_one_letter_code
_entity_poly.pdbx_strand_id
1 'polypeptide(L)'
;MANDSSGGGANKAAQAKDFKEFIGLYKDEVYRKECEYMPTGEPAKFNEMVRCYVDRRGQYRRPGYLLLWTALYGGDMKDAILPAAVQQASEDYFLMHDDWMDSNELRRGAPAAHVMYNPVYAIDAGDTLHNILWKMAYDASNALGGERGKAYFEQLYDIMFTTHVGQYYDLSLVREPDITKFTLDDYYKSIYAKSGYYSVAGPMQCGAIIGGAKKEELSKMLEYGIPVGNAFQIKDDILDCVSTVETLGKTIGNDVREGAKTLILWHAVQNASQATLERMKGIYILQRQQKKDNDVKWVLDTFNELGSIKYAQSEAERFTDIAVEKFREHHADVPDSPIKELAINSIGHVAKRDK
;
A
#
# COMPACT_ATOMS: atom_id res chain seq x y z
N MET A 1 38.89 -22.63 1.53
CA MET A 1 37.94 -22.43 2.62
C MET A 1 36.88 -21.47 2.13
N ALA A 2 35.78 -22.01 1.59
CA ALA A 2 34.66 -21.20 1.14
C ALA A 2 33.87 -20.76 2.36
N ASN A 3 33.76 -19.43 2.57
CA ASN A 3 33.00 -18.86 3.67
C ASN A 3 31.50 -19.06 3.40
N ASP A 4 30.88 -19.81 4.30
CA ASP A 4 29.45 -20.09 4.39
C ASP A 4 28.70 -18.81 4.88
N SER A 5 28.50 -17.84 3.98
CA SER A 5 27.83 -16.58 4.28
C SER A 5 26.37 -16.54 3.78
N SER A 6 25.89 -17.56 3.07
CA SER A 6 24.52 -17.64 2.54
C SER A 6 23.45 -18.12 3.54
N GLY A 7 23.85 -18.75 4.65
CA GLY A 7 22.91 -19.25 5.67
C GLY A 7 22.38 -18.24 6.68
N GLY A 8 23.00 -17.05 6.81
CA GLY A 8 22.67 -16.12 7.88
C GLY A 8 21.34 -15.37 7.70
N GLY A 9 20.99 -14.99 6.49
CA GLY A 9 19.79 -14.21 6.21
C GLY A 9 18.50 -15.02 6.26
N ALA A 10 18.49 -16.21 5.66
CA ALA A 10 17.33 -17.12 5.69
C ALA A 10 17.06 -17.64 7.11
N ASN A 11 18.11 -17.88 7.91
CA ASN A 11 17.97 -18.31 9.30
C ASN A 11 17.39 -17.20 10.20
N LYS A 12 17.73 -15.94 9.96
CA LYS A 12 17.15 -14.79 10.65
C LYS A 12 15.67 -14.61 10.29
N ALA A 13 15.30 -14.70 9.02
CA ALA A 13 13.93 -14.60 8.53
C ALA A 13 13.00 -15.68 9.14
N ALA A 14 13.50 -16.91 9.28
CA ALA A 14 12.75 -18.04 9.83
C ALA A 14 12.45 -17.94 11.34
N GLN A 15 13.00 -16.97 12.04
CA GLN A 15 12.77 -16.74 13.48
C GLN A 15 11.56 -15.85 13.76
N ALA A 16 11.04 -15.11 12.76
CA ALA A 16 9.91 -14.22 12.94
C ALA A 16 8.61 -15.01 13.17
N LYS A 17 7.82 -14.61 14.16
CA LYS A 17 6.56 -15.25 14.53
C LYS A 17 5.39 -14.76 13.65
N ASP A 18 5.49 -13.54 13.17
CA ASP A 18 4.49 -12.91 12.31
C ASP A 18 5.14 -11.94 11.32
N PHE A 19 4.32 -11.42 10.39
CA PHE A 19 4.79 -10.51 9.35
C PHE A 19 5.32 -9.18 9.89
N LYS A 20 4.78 -8.67 11.00
CA LYS A 20 5.24 -7.43 11.63
C LYS A 20 6.63 -7.61 12.26
N GLU A 21 6.85 -8.73 12.93
CA GLU A 21 8.16 -9.09 13.47
C GLU A 21 9.19 -9.29 12.35
N PHE A 22 8.78 -9.96 11.25
CA PHE A 22 9.62 -10.12 10.06
C PHE A 22 10.05 -8.77 9.47
N ILE A 23 9.13 -7.83 9.27
CA ILE A 23 9.45 -6.46 8.83
C ILE A 23 10.44 -5.82 9.80
N GLY A 24 10.21 -5.98 11.11
CA GLY A 24 11.08 -5.42 12.16
C GLY A 24 12.54 -5.86 12.04
N LEU A 25 12.81 -7.05 11.54
CA LEU A 25 14.18 -7.56 11.35
C LEU A 25 14.98 -6.76 10.31
N TYR A 26 14.31 -6.18 9.30
CA TYR A 26 14.95 -5.54 8.14
C TYR A 26 14.70 -4.04 8.04
N LYS A 27 13.71 -3.52 8.75
CA LYS A 27 13.25 -2.11 8.66
C LYS A 27 14.39 -1.11 8.77
N ASP A 28 15.31 -1.29 9.72
CA ASP A 28 16.42 -0.37 9.94
C ASP A 28 17.48 -0.44 8.83
N GLU A 29 17.68 -1.62 8.25
CA GLU A 29 18.60 -1.81 7.14
C GLU A 29 18.06 -1.19 5.86
N VAL A 30 16.76 -1.40 5.57
CA VAL A 30 16.07 -0.78 4.44
C VAL A 30 16.08 0.75 4.56
N TYR A 31 15.77 1.30 5.74
CA TYR A 31 15.82 2.74 5.99
C TYR A 31 17.23 3.32 5.79
N ARG A 32 18.27 2.66 6.32
CA ARG A 32 19.65 3.13 6.10
C ARG A 32 20.02 3.12 4.62
N LYS A 33 19.60 2.08 3.88
CA LYS A 33 19.84 1.97 2.45
C LYS A 33 19.15 3.07 1.67
N GLU A 34 17.92 3.42 2.01
CA GLU A 34 17.19 4.55 1.43
C GLU A 34 17.90 5.89 1.72
N CYS A 35 18.36 6.09 2.96
CA CYS A 35 19.07 7.30 3.36
C CYS A 35 20.40 7.53 2.61
N GLU A 36 21.07 6.48 2.10
CA GLU A 36 22.29 6.62 1.29
C GLU A 36 22.05 7.41 -0.01
N TYR A 37 20.82 7.46 -0.51
CA TYR A 37 20.44 8.16 -1.73
C TYR A 37 19.84 9.54 -1.49
N MET A 38 19.52 9.87 -0.24
CA MET A 38 18.91 11.16 0.06
C MET A 38 19.89 12.31 -0.11
N PRO A 39 19.41 13.48 -0.58
CA PRO A 39 20.28 14.62 -0.83
C PRO A 39 20.89 15.14 0.47
N THR A 40 22.13 15.63 0.36
CA THR A 40 22.92 16.22 1.44
C THR A 40 23.57 17.53 0.97
N GLY A 41 23.98 18.38 1.90
CA GLY A 41 24.62 19.66 1.56
C GLY A 41 23.61 20.80 1.37
N GLU A 42 23.90 21.71 0.46
CA GLU A 42 23.03 22.85 0.16
C GLU A 42 22.15 22.57 -1.08
N PRO A 43 20.90 23.07 -1.14
CA PRO A 43 20.24 23.86 -0.08
C PRO A 43 19.69 22.99 1.06
N ALA A 44 20.10 23.25 2.30
CA ALA A 44 19.69 22.45 3.46
C ALA A 44 18.16 22.33 3.63
N LYS A 45 17.44 23.43 3.38
CA LYS A 45 15.96 23.43 3.48
C LYS A 45 15.30 22.52 2.43
N PHE A 46 15.85 22.43 1.24
CA PHE A 46 15.37 21.51 0.21
C PHE A 46 15.57 20.05 0.64
N ASN A 47 16.75 19.72 1.17
CA ASN A 47 17.04 18.37 1.66
C ASN A 47 16.09 17.97 2.79
N GLU A 48 15.77 18.89 3.73
CA GLU A 48 14.78 18.67 4.78
C GLU A 48 13.39 18.33 4.20
N MET A 49 12.96 19.07 3.17
CA MET A 49 11.66 18.82 2.52
C MET A 49 11.61 17.45 1.84
N VAL A 50 12.62 17.09 1.05
CA VAL A 50 12.71 15.79 0.38
C VAL A 50 12.71 14.64 1.39
N ARG A 51 13.40 14.78 2.50
CA ARG A 51 13.53 13.76 3.55
C ARG A 51 12.35 13.65 4.49
N CYS A 52 11.43 14.62 4.51
CA CYS A 52 10.45 14.74 5.60
C CYS A 52 9.55 13.50 5.80
N TYR A 53 9.21 12.75 4.73
CA TYR A 53 8.46 11.49 4.86
C TYR A 53 9.37 10.28 5.10
N VAL A 54 10.54 10.26 4.49
CA VAL A 54 11.57 9.24 4.70
C VAL A 54 11.94 9.14 6.19
N ASP A 55 12.26 10.28 6.82
CA ASP A 55 12.71 10.33 8.21
C ASP A 55 11.59 10.00 9.24
N ARG A 56 10.31 10.16 8.86
CA ARG A 56 9.16 9.71 9.69
C ARG A 56 8.93 8.21 9.64
N ARG A 57 9.54 7.52 8.67
CA ARG A 57 9.52 6.07 8.51
C ARG A 57 8.10 5.49 8.46
N GLY A 58 7.82 4.67 7.47
CA GLY A 58 6.52 4.00 7.31
C GLY A 58 6.40 2.69 8.08
N GLN A 59 5.38 1.92 7.73
CA GLN A 59 5.18 0.55 8.23
C GLN A 59 6.02 -0.49 7.47
N TYR A 60 6.61 -0.14 6.34
CA TYR A 60 7.48 -1.00 5.51
C TYR A 60 6.79 -2.28 5.02
N ARG A 61 5.49 -2.24 4.74
CA ARG A 61 4.75 -3.42 4.29
C ARG A 61 5.16 -3.86 2.89
N ARG A 62 5.31 -2.90 1.95
CA ARG A 62 5.77 -3.18 0.58
C ARG A 62 7.17 -3.78 0.55
N PRO A 63 8.17 -3.17 1.22
CA PRO A 63 9.45 -3.81 1.48
C PRO A 63 9.32 -5.19 2.11
N GLY A 64 8.42 -5.36 3.09
CA GLY A 64 8.18 -6.63 3.78
C GLY A 64 7.72 -7.74 2.84
N TYR A 65 6.75 -7.47 1.95
CA TYR A 65 6.30 -8.43 0.95
C TYR A 65 7.42 -8.80 -0.03
N LEU A 66 8.17 -7.81 -0.53
CA LEU A 66 9.32 -8.08 -1.41
C LEU A 66 10.35 -8.99 -0.72
N LEU A 67 10.76 -8.65 0.50
CA LEU A 67 11.74 -9.43 1.26
C LEU A 67 11.24 -10.85 1.56
N LEU A 68 9.97 -11.00 1.96
CA LEU A 68 9.40 -12.30 2.29
C LEU A 68 9.31 -13.21 1.07
N TRP A 69 8.90 -12.67 -0.09
CA TRP A 69 8.87 -13.44 -1.34
C TRP A 69 10.27 -13.73 -1.88
N THR A 70 11.26 -12.84 -1.65
CA THR A 70 12.67 -13.20 -1.93
C THR A 70 13.11 -14.42 -1.11
N ALA A 71 12.79 -14.45 0.18
CA ALA A 71 13.10 -15.58 1.04
C ALA A 71 12.34 -16.85 0.65
N LEU A 72 11.05 -16.73 0.28
CA LEU A 72 10.20 -17.85 -0.14
C LEU A 72 10.73 -18.53 -1.41
N TYR A 73 11.30 -17.77 -2.32
CA TYR A 73 11.92 -18.25 -3.56
C TYR A 73 13.43 -18.55 -3.41
N GLY A 74 13.98 -18.53 -2.18
CA GLY A 74 15.36 -18.93 -1.89
C GLY A 74 16.43 -17.92 -2.30
N GLY A 75 16.05 -16.64 -2.53
CA GLY A 75 16.99 -15.58 -2.88
C GLY A 75 17.85 -15.10 -1.69
N ASP A 76 19.00 -14.47 -2.00
CA ASP A 76 19.82 -13.84 -0.97
C ASP A 76 19.17 -12.52 -0.52
N MET A 77 18.97 -12.38 0.79
CA MET A 77 18.36 -11.17 1.37
C MET A 77 19.18 -9.91 1.11
N LYS A 78 20.51 -10.04 0.92
CA LYS A 78 21.38 -8.92 0.58
C LYS A 78 21.04 -8.31 -0.79
N ASP A 79 20.65 -9.15 -1.75
CA ASP A 79 20.21 -8.71 -3.08
C ASP A 79 18.87 -7.96 -3.02
N ALA A 80 18.07 -8.19 -1.98
CA ALA A 80 16.73 -7.64 -1.82
C ALA A 80 16.69 -6.31 -1.03
N ILE A 81 17.73 -5.93 -0.29
CA ILE A 81 17.71 -4.72 0.57
C ILE A 81 17.56 -3.43 -0.25
N LEU A 82 18.34 -3.25 -1.33
CA LEU A 82 18.19 -2.06 -2.17
C LEU A 82 16.85 -2.05 -2.92
N PRO A 83 16.39 -3.14 -3.57
CA PRO A 83 15.03 -3.22 -4.09
C PRO A 83 13.92 -2.93 -3.05
N ALA A 84 14.07 -3.37 -1.82
CA ALA A 84 13.15 -3.06 -0.73
C ALA A 84 13.16 -1.57 -0.36
N ALA A 85 14.33 -0.92 -0.37
CA ALA A 85 14.44 0.52 -0.18
C ALA A 85 13.79 1.30 -1.34
N VAL A 86 13.88 0.82 -2.59
CA VAL A 86 13.15 1.37 -3.74
C VAL A 86 11.64 1.33 -3.50
N GLN A 87 11.11 0.22 -2.98
CA GLN A 87 9.68 0.12 -2.65
C GLN A 87 9.27 1.12 -1.57
N GLN A 88 10.13 1.37 -0.57
CA GLN A 88 9.86 2.37 0.46
C GLN A 88 9.91 3.80 -0.10
N ALA A 89 10.92 4.13 -0.89
CA ALA A 89 11.03 5.42 -1.55
C ALA A 89 9.83 5.70 -2.48
N SER A 90 9.30 4.67 -3.15
CA SER A 90 8.08 4.79 -3.95
C SER A 90 6.87 5.17 -3.09
N GLU A 91 6.74 4.58 -1.89
CA GLU A 91 5.67 4.94 -0.95
C GLU A 91 5.78 6.39 -0.50
N ASP A 92 6.98 6.85 -0.14
CA ASP A 92 7.20 8.20 0.35
C ASP A 92 6.92 9.25 -0.73
N TYR A 93 7.31 8.97 -1.98
CA TYR A 93 6.95 9.77 -3.14
C TYR A 93 5.43 9.84 -3.38
N PHE A 94 4.76 8.68 -3.50
CA PHE A 94 3.32 8.65 -3.75
C PHE A 94 2.55 9.35 -2.65
N LEU A 95 2.87 9.10 -1.38
CA LEU A 95 2.19 9.73 -0.25
C LEU A 95 2.37 11.25 -0.22
N MET A 96 3.51 11.78 -0.67
CA MET A 96 3.74 13.21 -0.70
C MET A 96 2.83 13.92 -1.69
N HIS A 97 2.60 13.32 -2.86
CA HIS A 97 1.65 13.83 -3.86
C HIS A 97 0.19 13.55 -3.50
N ASP A 98 -0.10 12.33 -3.01
CA ASP A 98 -1.43 11.89 -2.62
C ASP A 98 -2.01 12.79 -1.51
N ASP A 99 -1.23 13.09 -0.47
CA ASP A 99 -1.66 13.97 0.61
C ASP A 99 -2.05 15.37 0.14
N TRP A 100 -1.38 15.91 -0.87
CA TRP A 100 -1.77 17.17 -1.48
C TRP A 100 -3.04 17.04 -2.33
N MET A 101 -3.14 15.99 -3.16
CA MET A 101 -4.29 15.73 -4.03
C MET A 101 -5.58 15.53 -3.23
N ASP A 102 -5.47 14.84 -2.07
CA ASP A 102 -6.58 14.50 -1.18
C ASP A 102 -6.78 15.55 -0.05
N SER A 103 -5.91 16.58 -0.01
CA SER A 103 -5.92 17.61 1.04
C SER A 103 -5.80 17.02 2.45
N ASN A 104 -5.00 15.98 2.62
CA ASN A 104 -4.73 15.35 3.91
C ASN A 104 -3.83 16.25 4.76
N GLU A 105 -4.28 16.64 5.96
CA GLU A 105 -3.52 17.55 6.81
C GLU A 105 -2.39 16.86 7.59
N LEU A 106 -2.53 15.57 7.86
CA LEU A 106 -1.61 14.78 8.69
C LEU A 106 -1.13 13.53 7.95
N ARG A 107 0.17 13.23 8.12
CA ARG A 107 0.78 11.97 7.67
C ARG A 107 1.79 11.46 8.71
N ARG A 108 1.64 10.21 9.13
CA ARG A 108 2.53 9.56 10.12
C ARG A 108 2.68 10.39 11.41
N GLY A 109 1.54 10.95 11.90
CA GLY A 109 1.46 11.70 13.15
C GLY A 109 2.02 13.12 13.11
N ALA A 110 2.38 13.65 11.92
CA ALA A 110 2.88 15.01 11.73
C ALA A 110 2.17 15.70 10.56
N PRO A 111 2.23 17.05 10.42
CA PRO A 111 1.61 17.73 9.30
C PRO A 111 2.13 17.22 7.95
N ALA A 112 1.25 17.11 6.95
CA ALA A 112 1.62 16.72 5.59
C ALA A 112 2.59 17.74 4.96
N ALA A 113 3.38 17.31 3.97
CA ALA A 113 4.42 18.14 3.36
C ALA A 113 3.87 19.46 2.80
N HIS A 114 2.71 19.43 2.14
CA HIS A 114 2.07 20.63 1.60
C HIS A 114 1.55 21.60 2.68
N VAL A 115 1.26 21.10 3.89
CA VAL A 115 0.91 21.93 5.05
C VAL A 115 2.15 22.56 5.67
N MET A 116 3.25 21.78 5.77
CA MET A 116 4.51 22.26 6.38
C MET A 116 5.25 23.27 5.51
N TYR A 117 5.30 23.04 4.21
CA TYR A 117 6.18 23.77 3.28
C TYR A 117 5.45 24.54 2.18
N ASN A 118 4.19 24.33 1.98
CA ASN A 118 3.23 24.69 0.93
C ASN A 118 3.18 23.69 -0.24
N PRO A 119 2.10 23.73 -1.06
CA PRO A 119 1.90 22.78 -2.15
C PRO A 119 3.00 22.78 -3.23
N VAL A 120 3.54 23.96 -3.59
CA VAL A 120 4.56 24.07 -4.64
C VAL A 120 5.83 23.31 -4.27
N TYR A 121 6.29 23.49 -3.04
CA TYR A 121 7.48 22.79 -2.54
C TYR A 121 7.24 21.30 -2.27
N ALA A 122 6.02 20.92 -1.87
CA ALA A 122 5.68 19.51 -1.67
C ALA A 122 5.69 18.74 -3.01
N ILE A 123 5.23 19.36 -4.09
CA ILE A 123 5.31 18.78 -5.45
C ILE A 123 6.77 18.62 -5.87
N ASP A 124 7.59 19.67 -5.76
CA ASP A 124 9.01 19.65 -6.14
C ASP A 124 9.82 18.60 -5.33
N ALA A 125 9.54 18.50 -4.03
CA ALA A 125 10.15 17.48 -3.18
C ALA A 125 9.72 16.04 -3.56
N GLY A 126 8.45 15.84 -3.90
CA GLY A 126 7.93 14.58 -4.40
C GLY A 126 8.55 14.18 -5.75
N ASP A 127 8.66 15.12 -6.70
CA ASP A 127 9.32 14.90 -7.98
C ASP A 127 10.81 14.55 -7.79
N THR A 128 11.46 15.16 -6.81
CA THR A 128 12.83 14.81 -6.44
C THR A 128 12.95 13.39 -5.89
N LEU A 129 12.03 12.98 -4.99
CA LEU A 129 11.97 11.59 -4.52
C LEU A 129 11.72 10.61 -5.67
N HIS A 130 10.88 10.95 -6.64
CA HIS A 130 10.67 10.16 -7.83
C HIS A 130 11.95 9.98 -8.66
N ASN A 131 12.73 11.04 -8.84
CA ASN A 131 14.02 10.94 -9.52
C ASN A 131 15.03 10.08 -8.73
N ILE A 132 15.08 10.24 -7.41
CA ILE A 132 15.91 9.41 -6.53
C ILE A 132 15.52 7.94 -6.62
N LEU A 133 14.23 7.63 -6.59
CA LEU A 133 13.69 6.28 -6.76
C LEU A 133 14.21 5.62 -8.05
N TRP A 134 14.16 6.30 -9.18
CA TRP A 134 14.65 5.74 -10.45
C TRP A 134 16.16 5.54 -10.46
N LYS A 135 16.92 6.41 -9.79
CA LYS A 135 18.36 6.19 -9.58
C LYS A 135 18.62 4.93 -8.74
N MET A 136 17.86 4.77 -7.63
CA MET A 136 17.94 3.57 -6.80
C MET A 136 17.55 2.31 -7.57
N ALA A 137 16.48 2.37 -8.37
CA ALA A 137 16.00 1.27 -9.20
C ALA A 137 17.03 0.83 -10.25
N TYR A 138 17.68 1.81 -10.90
CA TYR A 138 18.77 1.56 -11.84
C TYR A 138 19.95 0.85 -11.16
N ASP A 139 20.36 1.32 -9.99
CA ASP A 139 21.47 0.71 -9.24
C ASP A 139 21.09 -0.70 -8.74
N ALA A 140 19.85 -0.90 -8.29
CA ALA A 140 19.34 -2.22 -7.91
C ALA A 140 19.35 -3.20 -9.08
N SER A 141 18.88 -2.77 -10.26
CA SER A 141 18.90 -3.57 -11.48
C SER A 141 20.32 -3.98 -11.87
N ASN A 142 21.27 -3.04 -11.82
CA ASN A 142 22.68 -3.32 -12.12
C ASN A 142 23.30 -4.29 -11.10
N ALA A 143 23.00 -4.14 -9.82
CA ALA A 143 23.51 -5.01 -8.76
C ALA A 143 22.96 -6.44 -8.91
N LEU A 144 21.68 -6.60 -9.26
CA LEU A 144 21.07 -7.90 -9.55
C LEU A 144 21.64 -8.54 -10.82
N GLY A 145 21.99 -7.71 -11.82
CA GLY A 145 22.63 -8.09 -13.07
C GLY A 145 21.80 -8.96 -14.00
N GLY A 146 22.24 -9.06 -15.26
CA GLY A 146 21.68 -9.94 -16.29
C GLY A 146 20.17 -9.82 -16.48
N GLU A 147 19.53 -10.94 -16.82
CA GLU A 147 18.08 -11.00 -17.04
C GLU A 147 17.27 -10.74 -15.75
N ARG A 148 17.81 -11.10 -14.58
CA ARG A 148 17.17 -10.87 -13.27
C ARG A 148 17.03 -9.39 -12.97
N GLY A 149 18.08 -8.61 -13.17
CA GLY A 149 18.06 -7.16 -12.97
C GLY A 149 17.12 -6.47 -13.95
N LYS A 150 17.14 -6.87 -15.22
CA LYS A 150 16.22 -6.38 -16.24
C LYS A 150 14.75 -6.67 -15.86
N ALA A 151 14.44 -7.92 -15.51
CA ALA A 151 13.09 -8.32 -15.12
C ALA A 151 12.59 -7.55 -13.90
N TYR A 152 13.45 -7.31 -12.89
CA TYR A 152 13.11 -6.48 -11.73
C TYR A 152 12.77 -5.04 -12.14
N PHE A 153 13.56 -4.43 -13.01
CA PHE A 153 13.34 -3.06 -13.45
C PHE A 153 12.05 -2.92 -14.26
N GLU A 154 11.78 -3.85 -15.19
CA GLU A 154 10.54 -3.88 -15.96
C GLU A 154 9.32 -4.06 -15.03
N GLN A 155 9.41 -4.97 -14.07
CA GLN A 155 8.34 -5.20 -13.09
C GLN A 155 8.08 -3.95 -12.23
N LEU A 156 9.13 -3.26 -11.77
CA LEU A 156 8.98 -2.01 -11.03
C LEU A 156 8.33 -0.93 -11.88
N TYR A 157 8.73 -0.80 -13.16
CA TYR A 157 8.11 0.15 -14.09
C TYR A 157 6.61 -0.12 -14.24
N ASP A 158 6.21 -1.36 -14.44
CA ASP A 158 4.81 -1.74 -14.56
C ASP A 158 4.01 -1.43 -13.28
N ILE A 159 4.60 -1.65 -12.11
CA ILE A 159 4.01 -1.30 -10.81
C ILE A 159 3.77 0.22 -10.77
N MET A 160 4.80 1.02 -11.02
CA MET A 160 4.73 2.48 -10.94
C MET A 160 3.70 3.03 -11.93
N PHE A 161 3.73 2.59 -13.19
CA PHE A 161 2.78 3.01 -14.22
C PHE A 161 1.33 2.65 -13.85
N THR A 162 1.09 1.40 -13.46
CA THR A 162 -0.24 0.93 -13.04
C THR A 162 -0.77 1.73 -11.84
N THR A 163 0.10 2.07 -10.89
CA THR A 163 -0.27 2.87 -9.73
C THR A 163 -0.71 4.28 -10.11
N HIS A 164 -0.04 4.93 -11.07
CA HIS A 164 -0.47 6.23 -11.58
C HIS A 164 -1.83 6.16 -12.29
N VAL A 165 -2.08 5.08 -13.06
CA VAL A 165 -3.41 4.83 -13.65
C VAL A 165 -4.46 4.63 -12.54
N GLY A 166 -4.11 3.91 -11.48
CA GLY A 166 -4.98 3.73 -10.30
C GLY A 166 -5.31 5.05 -9.61
N GLN A 167 -4.33 5.91 -9.42
CA GLN A 167 -4.54 7.26 -8.87
C GLN A 167 -5.49 8.09 -9.75
N TYR A 168 -5.36 7.99 -11.07
CA TYR A 168 -6.30 8.65 -11.97
C TYR A 168 -7.73 8.15 -11.81
N TYR A 169 -7.94 6.82 -11.69
CA TYR A 169 -9.28 6.25 -11.45
C TYR A 169 -9.86 6.75 -10.13
N ASP A 170 -9.08 6.72 -9.06
CA ASP A 170 -9.50 7.16 -7.73
C ASP A 170 -9.93 8.64 -7.74
N LEU A 171 -9.08 9.53 -8.26
CA LEU A 171 -9.41 10.95 -8.41
C LEU A 171 -10.63 11.20 -9.31
N SER A 172 -10.83 10.38 -10.34
CA SER A 172 -11.98 10.48 -11.24
C SER A 172 -13.28 10.10 -10.53
N LEU A 173 -13.23 9.05 -9.69
CA LEU A 173 -14.35 8.64 -8.86
C LEU A 173 -14.71 9.69 -7.81
N VAL A 174 -13.72 10.24 -7.11
CA VAL A 174 -13.93 11.32 -6.12
C VAL A 174 -14.62 12.54 -6.76
N ARG A 175 -14.26 12.88 -8.00
CA ARG A 175 -14.82 14.03 -8.73
C ARG A 175 -16.20 13.81 -9.33
N GLU A 176 -16.70 12.57 -9.41
CA GLU A 176 -18.09 12.31 -9.80
C GLU A 176 -19.01 12.70 -8.63
N PRO A 177 -19.85 13.74 -8.79
CA PRO A 177 -20.67 14.25 -7.69
C PRO A 177 -21.86 13.36 -7.35
N ASP A 178 -22.32 12.54 -8.28
CA ASP A 178 -23.46 11.65 -8.08
C ASP A 178 -22.99 10.28 -7.58
N ILE A 179 -23.20 10.05 -6.29
CA ILE A 179 -22.83 8.78 -5.63
C ILE A 179 -23.60 7.55 -6.14
N THR A 180 -24.58 7.70 -7.01
CA THR A 180 -25.32 6.59 -7.59
C THR A 180 -24.77 6.13 -8.94
N LYS A 181 -23.81 6.88 -9.50
CA LYS A 181 -23.25 6.56 -10.83
C LYS A 181 -22.06 5.64 -10.80
N PHE A 182 -21.32 5.58 -9.68
CA PHE A 182 -20.20 4.64 -9.60
C PHE A 182 -20.68 3.20 -9.38
N THR A 183 -19.98 2.27 -10.00
CA THR A 183 -20.29 0.85 -9.94
C THR A 183 -19.29 0.11 -9.05
N LEU A 184 -19.64 -1.11 -8.67
CA LEU A 184 -18.72 -2.01 -7.95
C LEU A 184 -17.46 -2.33 -8.80
N ASP A 185 -17.61 -2.42 -10.12
CA ASP A 185 -16.50 -2.61 -11.05
C ASP A 185 -15.53 -1.42 -11.07
N ASP A 186 -16.05 -0.19 -11.03
CA ASP A 186 -15.23 1.03 -10.92
C ASP A 186 -14.42 1.05 -9.62
N TYR A 187 -15.04 0.67 -8.50
CA TYR A 187 -14.35 0.53 -7.22
C TYR A 187 -13.22 -0.49 -7.31
N TYR A 188 -13.51 -1.71 -7.80
CA TYR A 188 -12.49 -2.75 -7.89
C TYR A 188 -11.37 -2.42 -8.88
N LYS A 189 -11.64 -1.73 -9.98
CA LYS A 189 -10.59 -1.22 -10.89
C LYS A 189 -9.67 -0.22 -10.20
N SER A 190 -10.23 0.70 -9.42
CA SER A 190 -9.45 1.67 -8.67
C SER A 190 -8.56 0.99 -7.64
N ILE A 191 -9.11 0.15 -6.76
CA ILE A 191 -8.31 -0.49 -5.71
C ILE A 191 -7.34 -1.53 -6.25
N TYR A 192 -7.64 -2.20 -7.38
CA TYR A 192 -6.69 -3.07 -8.07
C TYR A 192 -5.40 -2.33 -8.40
N ALA A 193 -5.51 -1.20 -9.09
CA ALA A 193 -4.38 -0.48 -9.63
C ALA A 193 -3.66 0.38 -8.57
N LYS A 194 -4.42 1.12 -7.73
CA LYS A 194 -3.86 2.02 -6.70
C LYS A 194 -3.30 1.26 -5.50
N SER A 195 -3.95 0.20 -5.05
CA SER A 195 -3.63 -0.46 -3.77
C SER A 195 -3.21 -1.91 -3.92
N GLY A 196 -3.99 -2.76 -4.59
CA GLY A 196 -3.79 -4.20 -4.65
C GLY A 196 -2.50 -4.59 -5.35
N TYR A 197 -2.30 -4.08 -6.56
CA TYR A 197 -1.10 -4.33 -7.32
C TYR A 197 0.13 -3.64 -6.70
N TYR A 198 0.01 -2.36 -6.40
CA TYR A 198 1.09 -1.56 -5.84
C TYR A 198 1.56 -2.02 -4.45
N SER A 199 0.62 -2.29 -3.55
CA SER A 199 0.98 -2.52 -2.14
C SER A 199 1.31 -3.98 -1.82
N VAL A 200 0.87 -4.93 -2.67
CA VAL A 200 0.96 -6.36 -2.37
C VAL A 200 1.50 -7.16 -3.54
N ALA A 201 0.74 -7.34 -4.63
CA ALA A 201 1.10 -8.27 -5.69
C ALA A 201 2.41 -7.90 -6.40
N GLY A 202 2.62 -6.63 -6.72
CA GLY A 202 3.84 -6.15 -7.36
C GLY A 202 5.09 -6.34 -6.49
N PRO A 203 5.12 -5.91 -5.21
CA PRO A 203 6.21 -6.22 -4.29
C PRO A 203 6.50 -7.72 -4.15
N MET A 204 5.46 -8.58 -4.08
CA MET A 204 5.62 -10.04 -4.09
C MET A 204 6.33 -10.52 -5.37
N GLN A 205 5.89 -10.04 -6.54
CA GLN A 205 6.51 -10.37 -7.83
C GLN A 205 7.97 -9.90 -7.91
N CYS A 206 8.28 -8.68 -7.45
CA CYS A 206 9.66 -8.20 -7.37
C CYS A 206 10.53 -9.11 -6.49
N GLY A 207 10.02 -9.50 -5.32
CA GLY A 207 10.72 -10.42 -4.43
C GLY A 207 10.95 -11.80 -5.06
N ALA A 208 9.94 -12.34 -5.73
CA ALA A 208 10.04 -13.61 -6.44
C ALA A 208 11.06 -13.56 -7.59
N ILE A 209 11.10 -12.47 -8.36
CA ILE A 209 12.12 -12.24 -9.41
C ILE A 209 13.52 -12.27 -8.80
N ILE A 210 13.73 -11.58 -7.68
CA ILE A 210 15.02 -11.57 -6.97
C ILE A 210 15.37 -12.98 -6.49
N GLY A 211 14.39 -13.77 -6.05
CA GLY A 211 14.52 -15.15 -5.66
C GLY A 211 14.69 -16.14 -6.81
N GLY A 212 14.57 -15.70 -8.07
CA GLY A 212 14.76 -16.54 -9.26
C GLY A 212 13.50 -17.20 -9.79
N ALA A 213 12.31 -16.71 -9.46
CA ALA A 213 11.04 -17.18 -10.00
C ALA A 213 10.98 -17.07 -11.54
N LYS A 214 10.31 -18.01 -12.18
CA LYS A 214 10.06 -17.99 -13.61
C LYS A 214 8.91 -17.02 -13.95
N LYS A 215 8.89 -16.51 -15.16
CA LYS A 215 7.89 -15.54 -15.62
C LYS A 215 6.45 -16.06 -15.48
N GLU A 216 6.23 -17.35 -15.73
CA GLU A 216 4.91 -17.98 -15.62
C GLU A 216 4.37 -18.00 -14.18
N GLU A 217 5.27 -17.98 -13.19
CA GLU A 217 4.88 -17.94 -11.78
C GLU A 217 4.41 -16.55 -11.36
N LEU A 218 4.96 -15.49 -11.99
CA LEU A 218 4.60 -14.11 -11.66
C LEU A 218 3.13 -13.80 -11.97
N SER A 219 2.61 -14.30 -13.09
CA SER A 219 1.18 -14.11 -13.44
C SER A 219 0.26 -14.83 -12.47
N LYS A 220 0.63 -16.02 -12.01
CA LYS A 220 -0.15 -16.78 -11.01
C LYS A 220 -0.21 -16.07 -9.65
N MET A 221 0.82 -15.29 -9.29
CA MET A 221 0.82 -14.52 -8.05
C MET A 221 -0.30 -13.48 -7.98
N LEU A 222 -0.80 -13.01 -9.12
CA LEU A 222 -1.95 -12.10 -9.15
C LEU A 222 -3.22 -12.74 -8.59
N GLU A 223 -3.37 -14.08 -8.72
CA GLU A 223 -4.56 -14.80 -8.24
C GLU A 223 -4.71 -14.76 -6.71
N TYR A 224 -3.62 -14.61 -5.96
CA TYR A 224 -3.67 -14.42 -4.52
C TYR A 224 -3.23 -13.02 -4.08
N GLY A 225 -2.29 -12.39 -4.74
CA GLY A 225 -1.77 -11.07 -4.37
C GLY A 225 -2.81 -9.96 -4.52
N ILE A 226 -3.64 -10.00 -5.58
CA ILE A 226 -4.71 -9.01 -5.76
C ILE A 226 -5.82 -9.17 -4.72
N PRO A 227 -6.34 -10.37 -4.42
CA PRO A 227 -7.27 -10.54 -3.30
C PRO A 227 -6.72 -10.03 -1.95
N VAL A 228 -5.44 -10.27 -1.63
CA VAL A 228 -4.82 -9.68 -0.43
C VAL A 228 -4.89 -8.16 -0.46
N GLY A 229 -4.55 -7.55 -1.59
CA GLY A 229 -4.59 -6.11 -1.75
C GLY A 229 -6.00 -5.52 -1.67
N ASN A 230 -7.00 -6.21 -2.23
CA ASN A 230 -8.40 -5.82 -2.10
C ASN A 230 -8.86 -5.88 -0.63
N ALA A 231 -8.56 -6.98 0.08
CA ALA A 231 -8.86 -7.11 1.51
C ALA A 231 -8.17 -6.01 2.32
N PHE A 232 -6.93 -5.67 1.95
CA PHE A 232 -6.15 -4.62 2.59
C PHE A 232 -6.83 -3.25 2.46
N GLN A 233 -7.25 -2.86 1.24
CA GLN A 233 -7.90 -1.57 1.00
C GLN A 233 -9.28 -1.52 1.67
N ILE A 234 -10.10 -2.56 1.52
CA ILE A 234 -11.40 -2.63 2.20
C ILE A 234 -11.24 -2.47 3.71
N LYS A 235 -10.20 -3.06 4.29
CA LYS A 235 -9.92 -2.91 5.72
C LYS A 235 -9.46 -1.50 6.08
N ASP A 236 -8.71 -0.81 5.22
CA ASP A 236 -8.36 0.60 5.42
C ASP A 236 -9.62 1.49 5.41
N ASP A 237 -10.53 1.28 4.46
CA ASP A 237 -11.81 1.99 4.37
C ASP A 237 -12.68 1.75 5.64
N ILE A 238 -12.68 0.51 6.17
CA ILE A 238 -13.38 0.19 7.43
C ILE A 238 -12.74 0.95 8.61
N LEU A 239 -11.40 0.93 8.71
CA LEU A 239 -10.68 1.59 9.80
C LEU A 239 -10.91 3.11 9.78
N ASP A 240 -11.06 3.73 8.61
CA ASP A 240 -11.44 5.14 8.50
C ASP A 240 -12.82 5.43 9.09
N CYS A 241 -13.74 4.46 9.06
CA CYS A 241 -15.07 4.60 9.62
C CYS A 241 -15.16 4.37 11.15
N VAL A 242 -14.31 3.48 11.72
CA VAL A 242 -14.52 2.97 13.09
C VAL A 242 -13.40 3.25 14.08
N SER A 243 -12.22 3.66 13.63
CA SER A 243 -11.06 3.89 14.51
C SER A 243 -11.13 5.23 15.24
N THR A 244 -10.19 5.44 16.17
CA THR A 244 -10.00 6.74 16.84
C THR A 244 -8.82 7.50 16.22
N VAL A 245 -8.76 8.82 16.43
CA VAL A 245 -7.65 9.66 15.96
C VAL A 245 -6.31 9.15 16.53
N GLU A 246 -6.29 8.71 17.78
CA GLU A 246 -5.10 8.16 18.44
C GLU A 246 -4.62 6.86 17.77
N THR A 247 -5.54 6.07 17.24
CA THR A 247 -5.24 4.79 16.61
C THR A 247 -4.77 4.96 15.18
N LEU A 248 -5.44 5.81 14.39
CA LEU A 248 -5.14 6.01 12.96
C LEU A 248 -4.02 7.03 12.71
N GLY A 249 -3.82 7.98 13.61
CA GLY A 249 -2.93 9.13 13.37
C GLY A 249 -3.44 10.10 12.29
N LYS A 250 -4.73 9.98 11.91
CA LYS A 250 -5.44 10.86 10.98
C LYS A 250 -6.89 11.10 11.45
N THR A 251 -7.58 12.06 10.84
CA THR A 251 -8.99 12.40 11.17
C THR A 251 -9.91 11.24 10.75
N ILE A 252 -10.89 10.89 11.60
CA ILE A 252 -11.91 9.87 11.34
C ILE A 252 -12.88 10.38 10.27
N GLY A 253 -13.34 9.45 9.41
CA GLY A 253 -14.26 9.78 8.32
C GLY A 253 -13.61 10.65 7.25
N ASN A 254 -12.30 10.50 7.06
CA ASN A 254 -11.57 11.21 6.04
C ASN A 254 -12.09 10.87 4.63
N ASP A 255 -12.44 9.60 4.37
CA ASP A 255 -13.03 9.15 3.12
C ASP A 255 -14.36 9.87 2.81
N VAL A 256 -15.20 10.06 3.82
CA VAL A 256 -16.44 10.83 3.67
C VAL A 256 -16.14 12.30 3.37
N ARG A 257 -15.14 12.88 4.04
CA ARG A 257 -14.73 14.28 3.80
C ARG A 257 -14.19 14.51 2.40
N GLU A 258 -13.39 13.57 1.89
CA GLU A 258 -12.84 13.58 0.55
C GLU A 258 -13.91 13.30 -0.51
N GLY A 259 -14.95 12.56 -0.18
CA GLY A 259 -15.96 12.08 -1.10
C GLY A 259 -15.56 10.78 -1.79
N ALA A 260 -14.68 9.99 -1.14
CA ALA A 260 -14.19 8.71 -1.63
C ALA A 260 -15.34 7.73 -1.94
N LYS A 261 -15.19 7.00 -3.04
CA LYS A 261 -16.18 6.02 -3.52
C LYS A 261 -15.79 4.62 -3.05
N THR A 262 -16.04 4.35 -1.76
CA THR A 262 -15.67 3.09 -1.11
C THR A 262 -16.73 1.99 -1.30
N LEU A 263 -16.35 0.74 -1.01
CA LEU A 263 -17.30 -0.39 -0.97
C LEU A 263 -18.42 -0.17 0.07
N ILE A 264 -18.08 0.50 1.17
CA ILE A 264 -19.05 0.85 2.24
C ILE A 264 -20.11 1.80 1.70
N LEU A 265 -19.68 2.84 0.98
CA LEU A 265 -20.60 3.78 0.34
C LEU A 265 -21.46 3.09 -0.72
N TRP A 266 -20.85 2.24 -1.57
CA TRP A 266 -21.61 1.50 -2.59
C TRP A 266 -22.73 0.70 -1.97
N HIS A 267 -22.44 -0.09 -0.93
CA HIS A 267 -23.46 -0.89 -0.24
C HIS A 267 -24.53 0.00 0.42
N ALA A 268 -24.13 1.12 1.02
CA ALA A 268 -25.09 2.05 1.62
C ALA A 268 -26.04 2.65 0.58
N VAL A 269 -25.54 3.04 -0.59
CA VAL A 269 -26.36 3.56 -1.71
C VAL A 269 -27.39 2.54 -2.18
N GLN A 270 -27.03 1.25 -2.24
CA GLN A 270 -27.96 0.19 -2.67
C GLN A 270 -29.06 -0.13 -1.66
N ASN A 271 -28.84 0.18 -0.37
CA ASN A 271 -29.74 -0.22 0.71
C ASN A 271 -30.43 0.97 1.42
N ALA A 272 -30.10 2.20 1.04
CA ALA A 272 -30.68 3.38 1.66
C ALA A 272 -32.14 3.64 1.23
N SER A 273 -32.95 4.15 2.15
CA SER A 273 -34.24 4.74 1.79
C SER A 273 -34.02 5.96 0.87
N GLN A 274 -35.03 6.35 0.07
CA GLN A 274 -34.94 7.53 -0.80
C GLN A 274 -34.54 8.80 -0.01
N ALA A 275 -35.12 9.00 1.18
CA ALA A 275 -34.81 10.17 2.00
C ALA A 275 -33.35 10.14 2.51
N THR A 276 -32.84 8.98 2.92
CA THR A 276 -31.45 8.78 3.33
C THR A 276 -30.50 9.01 2.17
N LEU A 277 -30.81 8.45 1.00
CA LEU A 277 -30.01 8.60 -0.22
C LEU A 277 -29.88 10.08 -0.65
N GLU A 278 -31.00 10.82 -0.68
CA GLU A 278 -30.97 12.24 -1.04
C GLU A 278 -30.14 13.08 -0.04
N ARG A 279 -30.20 12.75 1.25
CA ARG A 279 -29.34 13.43 2.23
C ARG A 279 -27.86 13.07 2.04
N MET A 280 -27.52 11.81 1.76
CA MET A 280 -26.15 11.39 1.44
C MET A 280 -25.63 12.13 0.19
N LYS A 281 -26.41 12.19 -0.89
CA LYS A 281 -26.06 12.96 -2.09
C LYS A 281 -25.77 14.43 -1.74
N GLY A 282 -26.62 15.06 -0.92
CA GLY A 282 -26.44 16.44 -0.47
C GLY A 282 -25.13 16.65 0.30
N ILE A 283 -24.63 15.64 1.02
CA ILE A 283 -23.36 15.73 1.74
C ILE A 283 -22.17 15.46 0.79
N TYR A 284 -22.26 14.45 -0.07
CA TYR A 284 -21.15 14.04 -0.93
C TYR A 284 -20.84 15.06 -2.04
N ILE A 285 -21.82 15.87 -2.47
CA ILE A 285 -21.61 16.95 -3.44
C ILE A 285 -20.79 18.11 -2.87
N LEU A 286 -20.72 18.27 -1.54
CA LEU A 286 -19.97 19.33 -0.90
C LEU A 286 -18.45 19.09 -1.02
N GLN A 287 -17.71 20.18 -1.16
CA GLN A 287 -16.25 20.14 -1.04
C GLN A 287 -15.83 19.80 0.40
N ARG A 288 -14.63 19.25 0.59
CA ARG A 288 -14.10 18.85 1.89
C ARG A 288 -14.33 19.89 2.99
N GLN A 289 -13.99 21.15 2.74
CA GLN A 289 -14.08 22.25 3.72
C GLN A 289 -15.53 22.65 4.07
N GLN A 290 -16.49 22.24 3.27
CA GLN A 290 -17.92 22.54 3.47
C GLN A 290 -18.62 21.44 4.28
N LYS A 291 -18.04 20.24 4.38
CA LYS A 291 -18.59 19.11 5.15
C LYS A 291 -18.37 19.33 6.63
N LYS A 292 -19.44 19.45 7.38
CA LYS A 292 -19.41 19.64 8.85
C LYS A 292 -19.22 18.30 9.57
N ASP A 293 -18.63 18.34 10.76
CA ASP A 293 -18.43 17.14 11.58
C ASP A 293 -19.71 16.34 11.81
N ASN A 294 -20.84 17.06 12.03
CA ASN A 294 -22.15 16.42 12.19
C ASN A 294 -22.65 15.71 10.94
N ASP A 295 -22.31 16.20 9.74
CA ASP A 295 -22.66 15.56 8.47
C ASP A 295 -21.82 14.29 8.26
N VAL A 296 -20.53 14.37 8.53
CA VAL A 296 -19.63 13.20 8.47
C VAL A 296 -20.09 12.14 9.47
N LYS A 297 -20.31 12.53 10.72
CA LYS A 297 -20.82 11.62 11.75
C LYS A 297 -22.12 10.95 11.34
N TRP A 298 -23.07 11.71 10.79
CA TRP A 298 -24.35 11.17 10.32
C TRP A 298 -24.16 10.12 9.22
N VAL A 299 -23.22 10.34 8.27
CA VAL A 299 -22.91 9.36 7.23
C VAL A 299 -22.32 8.08 7.85
N LEU A 300 -21.37 8.21 8.77
CA LEU A 300 -20.77 7.04 9.44
C LEU A 300 -21.82 6.25 10.26
N ASP A 301 -22.68 6.92 11.01
CA ASP A 301 -23.80 6.30 11.72
C ASP A 301 -24.74 5.55 10.73
N THR A 302 -25.04 6.18 9.58
CA THR A 302 -25.85 5.58 8.50
C THR A 302 -25.19 4.33 7.91
N PHE A 303 -23.87 4.34 7.68
CA PHE A 303 -23.15 3.16 7.22
C PHE A 303 -23.26 1.99 8.19
N ASN A 304 -23.23 2.28 9.49
CA ASN A 304 -23.38 1.27 10.52
C ASN A 304 -24.84 0.75 10.57
N GLU A 305 -25.83 1.62 10.55
CA GLU A 305 -27.27 1.27 10.58
C GLU A 305 -27.69 0.43 9.38
N LEU A 306 -27.16 0.72 8.18
CA LEU A 306 -27.42 -0.05 6.96
C LEU A 306 -26.60 -1.35 6.88
N GLY A 307 -25.75 -1.64 7.86
CA GLY A 307 -24.89 -2.81 7.87
C GLY A 307 -23.76 -2.77 6.83
N SER A 308 -23.46 -1.60 6.26
CA SER A 308 -22.47 -1.42 5.18
C SER A 308 -21.04 -1.72 5.62
N ILE A 309 -20.69 -1.36 6.86
CA ILE A 309 -19.40 -1.69 7.47
C ILE A 309 -19.26 -3.22 7.65
N LYS A 310 -20.32 -3.88 8.11
CA LYS A 310 -20.33 -5.34 8.27
C LYS A 310 -20.23 -6.06 6.92
N TYR A 311 -20.91 -5.56 5.89
CA TYR A 311 -20.77 -6.07 4.53
C TYR A 311 -19.32 -5.96 4.02
N ALA A 312 -18.71 -4.80 4.18
CA ALA A 312 -17.30 -4.60 3.79
C ALA A 312 -16.38 -5.56 4.56
N GLN A 313 -16.59 -5.78 5.86
CA GLN A 313 -15.81 -6.73 6.64
C GLN A 313 -15.95 -8.17 6.09
N SER A 314 -17.17 -8.61 5.72
CA SER A 314 -17.36 -9.94 5.13
C SER A 314 -16.69 -10.08 3.77
N GLU A 315 -16.64 -9.02 2.96
CA GLU A 315 -15.90 -9.02 1.68
C GLU A 315 -14.38 -9.06 1.88
N ALA A 316 -13.83 -8.34 2.87
CA ALA A 316 -12.41 -8.44 3.20
C ALA A 316 -12.03 -9.85 3.65
N GLU A 317 -12.88 -10.52 4.45
CA GLU A 317 -12.69 -11.92 4.86
C GLU A 317 -12.75 -12.86 3.65
N ARG A 318 -13.74 -12.70 2.78
CA ARG A 318 -13.88 -13.49 1.55
C ARG A 318 -12.66 -13.39 0.65
N PHE A 319 -12.13 -12.18 0.42
CA PHE A 319 -10.90 -11.99 -0.34
C PHE A 319 -9.69 -12.61 0.33
N THR A 320 -9.61 -12.55 1.65
CA THR A 320 -8.52 -13.18 2.41
C THR A 320 -8.58 -14.72 2.26
N ASP A 321 -9.76 -15.33 2.33
CA ASP A 321 -9.93 -16.76 2.16
C ASP A 321 -9.54 -17.21 0.75
N ILE A 322 -9.98 -16.49 -0.29
CA ILE A 322 -9.56 -16.73 -1.68
C ILE A 322 -8.03 -16.65 -1.80
N ALA A 323 -7.41 -15.63 -1.21
CA ALA A 323 -5.98 -15.47 -1.29
C ALA A 323 -5.21 -16.63 -0.64
N VAL A 324 -5.65 -17.08 0.54
CA VAL A 324 -5.03 -18.22 1.25
C VAL A 324 -5.18 -19.51 0.44
N GLU A 325 -6.38 -19.77 -0.11
CA GLU A 325 -6.64 -20.93 -0.96
C GLU A 325 -5.72 -20.93 -2.18
N LYS A 326 -5.69 -19.83 -2.95
CA LYS A 326 -4.86 -19.69 -4.14
C LYS A 326 -3.37 -19.78 -3.85
N PHE A 327 -2.90 -19.17 -2.76
CA PHE A 327 -1.52 -19.31 -2.33
C PHE A 327 -1.16 -20.77 -2.07
N ARG A 328 -2.02 -21.53 -1.37
CA ARG A 328 -1.79 -22.97 -1.09
C ARG A 328 -1.78 -23.80 -2.36
N GLU A 329 -2.68 -23.53 -3.31
CA GLU A 329 -2.71 -24.21 -4.62
C GLU A 329 -1.38 -23.98 -5.38
N HIS A 330 -0.93 -22.72 -5.47
CA HIS A 330 0.28 -22.38 -6.24
C HIS A 330 1.59 -22.84 -5.60
N HIS A 331 1.58 -23.05 -4.29
CA HIS A 331 2.77 -23.49 -3.53
C HIS A 331 2.60 -24.91 -2.95
N ALA A 332 1.72 -25.74 -3.55
CA ALA A 332 1.50 -27.10 -3.08
C ALA A 332 2.77 -27.97 -3.12
N ASP A 333 3.59 -27.77 -4.16
CA ASP A 333 4.85 -28.50 -4.37
C ASP A 333 6.03 -27.89 -3.59
N VAL A 334 5.87 -26.74 -2.95
CA VAL A 334 6.91 -26.13 -2.11
C VAL A 334 6.88 -26.77 -0.74
N PRO A 335 7.99 -27.33 -0.24
CA PRO A 335 8.04 -27.94 1.07
C PRO A 335 7.62 -26.99 2.18
N ASP A 336 6.98 -27.52 3.21
CA ASP A 336 6.61 -26.75 4.38
C ASP A 336 7.87 -26.21 5.09
N SER A 337 7.82 -24.94 5.41
CA SER A 337 8.93 -24.23 6.05
C SER A 337 8.40 -23.04 6.87
N PRO A 338 9.16 -22.56 7.87
CA PRO A 338 8.78 -21.35 8.60
C PRO A 338 8.50 -20.14 7.70
N ILE A 339 9.20 -20.00 6.57
CA ILE A 339 8.99 -18.92 5.60
C ILE A 339 7.66 -19.09 4.85
N LYS A 340 7.30 -20.32 4.45
CA LYS A 340 6.01 -20.60 3.81
C LYS A 340 4.86 -20.34 4.77
N GLU A 341 4.98 -20.76 6.02
CA GLU A 341 3.98 -20.45 7.07
C GLU A 341 3.85 -18.95 7.31
N LEU A 342 4.97 -18.23 7.36
CA LEU A 342 4.98 -16.79 7.52
C LEU A 342 4.29 -16.08 6.32
N ALA A 343 4.51 -16.57 5.09
CA ALA A 343 3.83 -16.06 3.90
C ALA A 343 2.31 -16.27 3.99
N ILE A 344 1.84 -17.46 4.37
CA ILE A 344 0.42 -17.72 4.60
C ILE A 344 -0.13 -16.82 5.69
N ASN A 345 0.57 -16.65 6.80
CA ASN A 345 0.16 -15.79 7.91
C ASN A 345 0.09 -14.31 7.49
N SER A 346 1.03 -13.84 6.66
CA SER A 346 1.03 -12.46 6.14
C SER A 346 -0.22 -12.17 5.30
N ILE A 347 -0.72 -13.17 4.56
CA ILE A 347 -1.97 -13.11 3.78
C ILE A 347 -3.18 -13.18 4.72
N GLY A 348 -3.24 -14.19 5.59
CA GLY A 348 -4.40 -14.49 6.42
C GLY A 348 -4.74 -13.46 7.52
N HIS A 349 -3.79 -12.58 7.85
CA HIS A 349 -4.01 -11.56 8.90
C HIS A 349 -4.53 -10.22 8.37
N VAL A 350 -4.64 -10.04 7.05
CA VAL A 350 -5.02 -8.75 6.46
C VAL A 350 -6.42 -8.32 6.91
N ALA A 351 -7.41 -9.20 6.84
CA ALA A 351 -8.78 -8.89 7.26
C ALA A 351 -8.96 -8.76 8.78
N LYS A 352 -8.00 -9.24 9.58
CA LYS A 352 -8.06 -9.26 11.07
C LYS A 352 -7.28 -8.13 11.72
N ARG A 353 -6.59 -7.28 10.94
CA ARG A 353 -5.78 -6.21 11.51
C ARG A 353 -6.64 -5.11 12.15
N ASP A 354 -6.15 -4.54 13.25
CA ASP A 354 -6.77 -3.44 13.98
C ASP A 354 -6.10 -2.08 13.71
N LYS A 355 -4.97 -2.10 12.98
CA LYS A 355 -4.16 -0.91 12.60
C LYS A 355 -3.52 -1.08 11.24
#